data_e980ef7fa6ed74b08e01ca2e04117668
#
_entry.id   e980ef7fa6ed74b08e01ca2e04117668
#
_cell.length_a   1.000
_cell.length_b   1.000
_cell.length_c   1.000
_cell.angle_alpha   90.00
_cell.angle_beta   90.00
_cell.angle_gamma   90.00
#
_symmetry.space_group_name_H-M   'P 1'
#
loop_
_entity.id
_entity.type
_entity.pdbx_description
1 polymer ?
#
loop_
_entity_poly.entity_id
_entity_poly.type
_entity_poly.pdbx_seq_one_letter_code
_entity_poly.pdbx_strand_id
1 'polypeptide(L)'
;MQASREPAMTDPRPKHLDLLRIRLPVPAVVSILHRVSGAALFLLLPLVLYLLQASLGSPDSYVRMRAVIEQPLVKLVLIGLLWAYLHHFCAGIRFLALDLHWGIALQPARRNAWAVLAVSLALTAILGVWLW
;
A
#
# COMPACT_ATOMS: atom_id res chain seq x y z
N MET A 1 51.30 31.72 -19.67
CA MET A 1 49.99 31.20 -20.08
C MET A 1 49.83 29.82 -19.45
N GLN A 2 49.33 29.74 -18.19
CA GLN A 2 49.13 28.50 -17.47
C GLN A 2 47.70 28.02 -17.79
N ALA A 3 47.59 26.91 -18.48
CA ALA A 3 46.35 26.23 -18.70
C ALA A 3 45.91 25.59 -17.35
N SER A 4 44.82 26.11 -16.79
CA SER A 4 44.16 25.52 -15.62
C SER A 4 43.66 24.13 -16.01
N ARG A 5 44.32 23.08 -15.50
CA ARG A 5 43.85 21.71 -15.57
C ARG A 5 42.61 21.61 -14.66
N GLU A 6 41.43 21.54 -15.25
CA GLU A 6 40.24 21.10 -14.52
C GLU A 6 40.50 19.69 -13.94
N PRO A 7 40.26 19.47 -12.64
CA PRO A 7 40.36 18.13 -12.09
C PRO A 7 39.30 17.24 -12.75
N ALA A 8 39.75 16.23 -13.49
CA ALA A 8 38.89 15.19 -14.01
C ALA A 8 38.14 14.57 -12.85
N MET A 9 36.81 14.76 -12.81
CA MET A 9 35.91 14.09 -11.87
C MET A 9 35.91 12.58 -12.17
N THR A 10 36.85 11.85 -11.58
CA THR A 10 37.00 10.40 -11.71
C THR A 10 36.25 9.63 -10.62
N ASP A 11 35.21 10.22 -10.04
CA ASP A 11 34.38 9.48 -9.09
C ASP A 11 33.47 8.53 -9.87
N PRO A 12 33.66 7.20 -9.79
CA PRO A 12 32.86 6.25 -10.54
C PRO A 12 31.42 6.33 -10.06
N ARG A 13 30.55 6.85 -10.90
CA ARG A 13 29.10 6.92 -10.61
C ARG A 13 28.61 5.52 -10.26
N PRO A 14 27.92 5.33 -9.13
CA PRO A 14 27.39 4.02 -8.75
C PRO A 14 26.49 3.48 -9.85
N LYS A 15 26.83 2.27 -10.35
CA LYS A 15 26.12 1.63 -11.48
C LYS A 15 24.88 0.83 -11.04
N HIS A 16 24.69 0.68 -9.73
CA HIS A 16 23.57 -0.08 -9.17
C HIS A 16 23.01 0.60 -7.92
N LEU A 17 21.72 0.39 -7.67
CA LEU A 17 21.03 0.88 -6.49
C LEU A 17 20.96 -0.26 -5.47
N ASP A 18 21.71 -0.16 -4.36
CA ASP A 18 21.64 -1.14 -3.27
C ASP A 18 20.45 -0.80 -2.35
N LEU A 19 19.28 -1.36 -2.64
CA LEU A 19 18.04 -1.11 -1.91
C LEU A 19 18.10 -1.54 -0.44
N LEU A 20 18.99 -2.46 -0.08
CA LEU A 20 19.16 -2.93 1.30
C LEU A 20 19.94 -1.93 2.17
N ARG A 21 20.79 -1.10 1.55
CA ARG A 21 21.59 -0.07 2.23
C ARG A 21 20.93 1.31 2.26
N ILE A 22 19.99 1.56 1.37
CA ILE A 22 19.31 2.86 1.27
C ILE A 22 18.16 2.94 2.29
N ARG A 23 18.19 3.92 3.16
CA ARG A 23 17.05 4.25 4.03
C ARG A 23 15.98 4.96 3.22
N LEU A 24 14.93 4.23 2.85
CA LEU A 24 13.82 4.79 2.10
C LEU A 24 13.05 5.81 2.96
N PRO A 25 12.79 7.03 2.45
CA PRO A 25 11.93 7.98 3.14
C PRO A 25 10.47 7.50 3.14
N VAL A 26 9.69 7.88 4.15
CA VAL A 26 8.29 7.42 4.33
C VAL A 26 7.43 7.63 3.08
N PRO A 27 7.51 8.75 2.34
CA PRO A 27 6.76 8.89 1.09
C PRO A 27 7.07 7.82 0.03
N ALA A 28 8.32 7.34 -0.02
CA ALA A 28 8.71 6.27 -0.94
C ALA A 28 8.12 4.92 -0.49
N VAL A 29 8.13 4.63 0.83
CA VAL A 29 7.50 3.43 1.39
C VAL A 29 6.00 3.40 1.07
N VAL A 30 5.27 4.49 1.29
CA VAL A 30 3.85 4.60 0.95
C VAL A 30 3.62 4.39 -0.55
N SER A 31 4.50 4.90 -1.41
CA SER A 31 4.41 4.68 -2.86
C SER A 31 4.59 3.22 -3.25
N ILE A 32 5.54 2.52 -2.64
CA ILE A 32 5.74 1.08 -2.88
C ILE A 32 4.55 0.29 -2.39
N LEU A 33 4.09 0.54 -1.16
CA LEU A 33 2.92 -0.14 -0.57
C LEU A 33 1.65 0.10 -1.38
N HIS A 34 1.44 1.29 -1.94
CA HIS A 34 0.32 1.57 -2.83
C HIS A 34 0.33 0.69 -4.08
N ARG A 35 1.50 0.49 -4.71
CA ARG A 35 1.63 -0.40 -5.86
C ARG A 35 1.42 -1.87 -5.49
N VAL A 36 2.02 -2.31 -4.38
CA VAL A 36 1.88 -3.69 -3.88
C VAL A 36 0.42 -3.99 -3.50
N SER A 37 -0.23 -3.07 -2.78
CA SER A 37 -1.65 -3.22 -2.43
C SER A 37 -2.54 -3.25 -3.67
N GLY A 38 -2.29 -2.40 -4.68
CA GLY A 38 -3.03 -2.43 -5.95
C GLY A 38 -2.88 -3.75 -6.69
N ALA A 39 -1.66 -4.29 -6.77
CA ALA A 39 -1.41 -5.60 -7.36
C ALA A 39 -2.11 -6.73 -6.58
N ALA A 40 -2.04 -6.71 -5.24
CA ALA A 40 -2.72 -7.69 -4.40
C ALA A 40 -4.24 -7.65 -4.57
N LEU A 41 -4.84 -6.46 -4.59
CA LEU A 41 -6.28 -6.28 -4.82
C LEU A 41 -6.71 -6.81 -6.19
N PHE A 42 -5.92 -6.53 -7.23
CA PHE A 42 -6.19 -7.03 -8.57
C PHE A 42 -6.14 -8.56 -8.65
N LEU A 43 -5.08 -9.16 -8.08
CA LEU A 43 -4.90 -10.62 -8.10
C LEU A 43 -5.94 -11.36 -7.25
N LEU A 44 -6.42 -10.74 -6.15
CA LEU A 44 -7.42 -11.33 -5.26
C LEU A 44 -8.86 -10.97 -5.63
N LEU A 45 -9.07 -10.13 -6.65
CA LEU A 45 -10.40 -9.76 -7.12
C LEU A 45 -11.27 -10.98 -7.49
N PRO A 46 -10.77 -12.02 -8.20
CA PRO A 46 -11.58 -13.21 -8.48
C PRO A 46 -12.05 -13.94 -7.21
N LEU A 47 -11.21 -13.98 -6.17
CA LEU A 47 -11.58 -14.57 -4.88
C LEU A 47 -12.69 -13.78 -4.21
N VAL A 48 -12.59 -12.45 -4.19
CA VAL A 48 -13.62 -11.56 -3.60
C VAL A 48 -14.95 -11.73 -4.35
N LEU A 49 -14.92 -11.79 -5.67
CA LEU A 49 -16.12 -12.01 -6.49
C LEU A 49 -16.72 -13.39 -6.25
N TYR A 50 -15.90 -14.43 -6.10
CA TYR A 50 -16.37 -15.76 -5.74
C TYR A 50 -17.06 -15.79 -4.37
N LEU A 51 -16.49 -15.13 -3.36
CA LEU A 51 -17.10 -15.01 -2.04
C LEU A 51 -18.43 -14.24 -2.11
N LEU A 52 -18.48 -13.17 -2.88
CA LEU A 52 -19.71 -12.41 -3.11
C LEU A 52 -20.77 -13.29 -3.77
N GLN A 53 -20.43 -14.01 -4.83
CA GLN A 53 -21.34 -14.93 -5.50
C GLN A 53 -21.84 -16.02 -4.54
N ALA A 54 -20.97 -16.61 -3.74
CA ALA A 54 -21.34 -17.63 -2.76
C ALA A 54 -22.28 -17.07 -1.67
N SER A 55 -22.11 -15.79 -1.30
CA SER A 55 -22.99 -15.14 -0.31
C SER A 55 -24.41 -14.88 -0.83
N LEU A 56 -24.58 -14.73 -2.15
CA LEU A 56 -25.85 -14.40 -2.78
C LEU A 56 -26.55 -15.61 -3.43
N GLY A 57 -25.89 -16.76 -3.54
CA GLY A 57 -26.37 -17.89 -4.33
C GLY A 57 -27.53 -18.64 -3.68
N SER A 58 -27.37 -19.14 -2.47
CA SER A 58 -28.39 -19.88 -1.72
C SER A 58 -28.08 -19.86 -0.21
N PRO A 59 -29.06 -20.19 0.66
CA PRO A 59 -28.80 -20.34 2.09
C PRO A 59 -27.67 -21.33 2.40
N ASP A 60 -27.61 -22.46 1.69
CA ASP A 60 -26.56 -23.46 1.87
C ASP A 60 -25.18 -22.97 1.42
N SER A 61 -25.09 -22.21 0.33
CA SER A 61 -23.82 -21.63 -0.12
C SER A 61 -23.34 -20.55 0.84
N TYR A 62 -24.23 -19.77 1.40
CA TYR A 62 -23.92 -18.78 2.42
C TYR A 62 -23.35 -19.44 3.70
N VAL A 63 -24.00 -20.50 4.20
CA VAL A 63 -23.51 -21.24 5.38
C VAL A 63 -22.10 -21.81 5.15
N ARG A 64 -21.86 -22.43 3.98
CA ARG A 64 -20.52 -22.94 3.64
C ARG A 64 -19.49 -21.82 3.52
N MET A 65 -19.82 -20.73 2.86
CA MET A 65 -18.94 -19.56 2.74
C MET A 65 -18.60 -19.00 4.12
N ARG A 66 -19.59 -18.86 5.01
CA ARG A 66 -19.40 -18.37 6.37
C ARG A 66 -18.45 -19.27 7.18
N ALA A 67 -18.61 -20.58 7.08
CA ALA A 67 -17.71 -21.54 7.75
C ALA A 67 -16.25 -21.39 7.29
N VAL A 68 -16.01 -21.05 6.02
CA VAL A 68 -14.67 -20.77 5.48
C VAL A 68 -14.13 -19.45 6.04
N ILE A 69 -14.94 -18.40 6.04
CA ILE A 69 -14.53 -17.06 6.52
C ILE A 69 -14.23 -17.09 8.03
N GLU A 70 -14.90 -17.91 8.79
CA GLU A 70 -14.68 -18.05 10.25
C GLU A 70 -13.35 -18.73 10.61
N GLN A 71 -12.67 -19.36 9.66
CA GLN A 71 -11.35 -19.96 9.90
C GLN A 71 -10.30 -18.87 10.21
N PRO A 72 -9.46 -19.04 11.26
CA PRO A 72 -8.52 -18.01 11.71
C PRO A 72 -7.55 -17.54 10.61
N LEU A 73 -7.05 -18.46 9.79
CA LEU A 73 -6.14 -18.14 8.71
C LEU A 73 -6.84 -17.28 7.63
N VAL A 74 -8.08 -17.63 7.28
CA VAL A 74 -8.87 -16.88 6.30
C VAL A 74 -9.20 -15.48 6.82
N LYS A 75 -9.58 -15.36 8.11
CA LYS A 75 -9.75 -14.05 8.77
C LYS A 75 -8.51 -13.20 8.69
N LEU A 76 -7.34 -13.75 8.97
CA LEU A 76 -6.08 -13.03 8.89
C LEU A 76 -5.81 -12.52 7.46
N VAL A 77 -6.04 -13.35 6.44
CA VAL A 77 -5.91 -12.96 5.02
C VAL A 77 -6.90 -11.85 4.67
N LEU A 78 -8.15 -11.95 5.11
CA LEU A 78 -9.18 -10.94 4.86
C LEU A 78 -8.90 -9.61 5.56
N ILE A 79 -8.35 -9.63 6.78
CA ILE A 79 -7.89 -8.42 7.48
C ILE A 79 -6.71 -7.78 6.72
N GLY A 80 -5.77 -8.59 6.24
CA GLY A 80 -4.68 -8.11 5.39
C GLY A 80 -5.19 -7.47 4.08
N LEU A 81 -6.20 -8.08 3.46
CA LEU A 81 -6.83 -7.56 2.26
C LEU A 81 -7.63 -6.26 2.55
N LEU A 82 -8.31 -6.19 3.68
CA LEU A 82 -8.98 -4.98 4.15
C LEU A 82 -7.97 -3.84 4.34
N TRP A 83 -6.83 -4.11 4.99
CA TRP A 83 -5.77 -3.12 5.10
C TRP A 83 -5.21 -2.72 3.73
N ALA A 84 -4.96 -3.66 2.84
CA ALA A 84 -4.48 -3.38 1.49
C ALA A 84 -5.44 -2.45 0.75
N TYR A 85 -6.77 -2.69 0.85
CA TYR A 85 -7.80 -1.83 0.28
C TYR A 85 -7.79 -0.42 0.87
N LEU A 86 -7.80 -0.31 2.20
CA LEU A 86 -7.84 0.99 2.89
C LEU A 86 -6.55 1.79 2.67
N HIS A 87 -5.39 1.11 2.69
CA HIS A 87 -4.12 1.75 2.39
C HIS A 87 -4.07 2.23 0.93
N HIS A 88 -4.49 1.40 -0.01
CA HIS A 88 -4.54 1.76 -1.43
C HIS A 88 -5.44 2.97 -1.67
N PHE A 89 -6.61 2.98 -1.06
CA PHE A 89 -7.56 4.10 -1.16
C PHE A 89 -7.00 5.40 -0.57
N CYS A 90 -6.49 5.36 0.67
CA CYS A 90 -5.91 6.54 1.32
C CYS A 90 -4.68 7.08 0.58
N ALA A 91 -3.81 6.19 0.11
CA ALA A 91 -2.65 6.56 -0.69
C ALA A 91 -3.06 7.12 -2.06
N GLY A 92 -4.10 6.56 -2.68
CA GLY A 92 -4.67 7.07 -3.93
C GLY A 92 -5.16 8.51 -3.79
N ILE A 93 -5.93 8.83 -2.74
CA ILE A 93 -6.35 10.21 -2.43
C ILE A 93 -5.13 11.12 -2.28
N ARG A 94 -4.09 10.65 -1.57
CA ARG A 94 -2.85 11.42 -1.40
C ARG A 94 -2.18 11.70 -2.75
N PHE A 95 -2.12 10.73 -3.66
CA PHE A 95 -1.51 10.93 -4.98
C PHE A 95 -2.32 11.91 -5.83
N LEU A 96 -3.65 11.85 -5.80
CA LEU A 96 -4.51 12.83 -6.47
C LEU A 96 -4.27 14.26 -5.91
N ALA A 97 -4.09 14.41 -4.60
CA ALA A 97 -3.75 15.70 -4.00
C ALA A 97 -2.37 16.22 -4.46
N LEU A 98 -1.38 15.32 -4.61
CA LEU A 98 -0.06 15.68 -5.15
C LEU A 98 -0.14 16.09 -6.63
N ASP A 99 -0.99 15.48 -7.43
CA ASP A 99 -1.24 15.87 -8.83
C ASP A 99 -1.85 17.28 -8.93
N LEU A 100 -2.64 17.68 -7.92
CA LEU A 100 -3.13 19.04 -7.75
C LEU A 100 -2.10 19.99 -7.11
N HIS A 101 -0.84 19.57 -6.99
CA HIS A 101 0.26 20.32 -6.36
C HIS A 101 0.07 20.61 -4.85
N TRP A 102 -0.81 19.86 -4.16
CA TRP A 102 -1.03 20.02 -2.73
C TRP A 102 -0.08 19.11 -1.92
N GLY A 103 0.69 19.72 -1.03
CA GLY A 103 1.57 18.98 -0.13
C GLY A 103 2.86 18.46 -0.74
N ILE A 104 3.35 19.06 -1.84
CA ILE A 104 4.60 18.67 -2.52
C ILE A 104 5.86 19.05 -1.73
N ALA A 105 5.82 20.07 -0.88
CA ALA A 105 6.98 20.43 -0.06
C ALA A 105 7.37 19.27 0.87
N LEU A 106 8.66 19.14 1.19
CA LEU A 106 9.21 17.99 1.89
C LEU A 106 8.51 17.66 3.22
N GLN A 107 8.25 18.67 4.05
CA GLN A 107 7.61 18.47 5.35
C GLN A 107 6.13 18.04 5.24
N PRO A 108 5.26 18.74 4.48
CA PRO A 108 3.92 18.26 4.18
C PRO A 108 3.88 16.87 3.56
N ALA A 109 4.76 16.56 2.59
CA ALA A 109 4.82 15.25 1.95
C ALA A 109 5.12 14.11 2.93
N ARG A 110 6.02 14.34 3.89
CA ARG A 110 6.32 13.37 4.98
C ARG A 110 5.14 13.21 5.92
N ARG A 111 4.53 14.32 6.36
CA ARG A 111 3.37 14.30 7.27
C ARG A 111 2.18 13.57 6.64
N ASN A 112 1.88 13.87 5.39
CA ASN A 112 0.78 13.23 4.67
C ASN A 112 1.03 11.74 4.44
N ALA A 113 2.27 11.32 4.21
CA ALA A 113 2.63 9.92 4.12
C ALA A 113 2.42 9.17 5.45
N TRP A 114 2.81 9.76 6.58
CA TRP A 114 2.51 9.20 7.90
C TRP A 114 1.01 9.15 8.18
N ALA A 115 0.25 10.17 7.78
CA ALA A 115 -1.20 10.18 7.92
C ALA A 115 -1.85 9.02 7.15
N VAL A 116 -1.42 8.71 5.93
CA VAL A 116 -1.91 7.56 5.16
C VAL A 116 -1.72 6.25 5.93
N LEU A 117 -0.53 6.01 6.48
CA LEU A 117 -0.25 4.80 7.26
C LEU A 117 -1.10 4.74 8.52
N ALA A 118 -1.14 5.82 9.30
CA ALA A 118 -1.88 5.87 10.55
C ALA A 118 -3.39 5.68 10.33
N VAL A 119 -3.98 6.40 9.36
CA VAL A 119 -5.42 6.33 9.06
C VAL A 119 -5.79 4.96 8.53
N SER A 120 -5.02 4.41 7.58
CA SER A 120 -5.33 3.08 7.01
C SER A 120 -5.26 1.97 8.07
N LEU A 121 -4.27 2.01 8.97
CA LEU A 121 -4.16 1.05 10.08
C LEU A 121 -5.28 1.23 11.10
N ALA A 122 -5.60 2.46 11.50
CA ALA A 122 -6.68 2.74 12.44
C ALA A 122 -8.04 2.27 11.88
N LEU A 123 -8.33 2.58 10.62
CA LEU A 123 -9.57 2.12 9.96
C LEU A 123 -9.62 0.60 9.86
N THR A 124 -8.49 -0.05 9.56
CA THR A 124 -8.42 -1.52 9.53
C THR A 124 -8.72 -2.12 10.90
N ALA A 125 -8.15 -1.55 11.96
CA ALA A 125 -8.41 -2.03 13.32
C ALA A 125 -9.88 -1.84 13.71
N ILE A 126 -10.45 -0.66 13.47
CA ILE A 126 -11.84 -0.34 13.79
C ILE A 126 -12.80 -1.27 13.03
N LEU A 127 -12.64 -1.37 11.71
CA LEU A 127 -13.50 -2.21 10.87
C LEU A 127 -13.28 -3.70 11.12
N GLY A 128 -12.02 -4.11 11.35
CA GLY A 128 -11.71 -5.49 11.68
C GLY A 128 -12.38 -5.95 12.97
N VAL A 129 -12.36 -5.14 14.03
CA VAL A 129 -13.08 -5.43 15.29
C VAL A 129 -14.58 -5.40 15.12
N TRP A 130 -15.11 -4.51 14.28
CA TRP A 130 -16.55 -4.40 14.03
C TRP A 130 -17.11 -5.57 13.19
N LEU A 131 -16.32 -6.09 12.26
CA LEU A 131 -16.72 -7.19 11.38
C LEU A 131 -16.61 -8.57 12.03
N TRP A 132 -15.77 -8.76 13.07
CA TRP A 132 -15.47 -10.01 13.76
C TRP A 132 -15.43 -9.87 15.29
#